data_336b209b292e6efce9c1a48f94f625f4
#
_entry.id   336b209b292e6efce9c1a48f94f625f4
#
_cell.length_a   1.000
_cell.length_b   1.000
_cell.length_c   1.000
_cell.angle_alpha   90.00
_cell.angle_beta   90.00
_cell.angle_gamma   90.00
#
_symmetry.space_group_name_H-M   'P 1'
#
loop_
_entity.id
_entity.type
_entity.pdbx_description
1 polymer ?
#
loop_
_entity_poly.entity_id
_entity_poly.type
_entity_poly.pdbx_seq_one_letter_code
_entity_poly.pdbx_strand_id
1 'polypeptide(L)'
;MHMSFSILNKTKGLSEKLFRLLPYILALLLWAALSIYGQYYLKKVEDLSLFLFDSLYLKEAAQTPGGLLGAMGSFLTQFLYYPWLGALIWTIVLLSVYQLTIKAFDIPKRLMSLAVIPAALLVIANMSLGYGVYIMREPDHFFAPSLGYLAALIPHFTFRHVRSLWGRILFLTIWTAAGYPVLGMFAFLGTVSASLTALTQPGSLRKERFTLFASGIILVLV
;
A
#
# COMPACT_ATOMS: atom_id res chain seq x y z
N MET A 1 -28.22 -31.63 -26.37
CA MET A 1 -27.45 -31.60 -25.12
C MET A 1 -26.12 -30.88 -25.24
N HIS A 2 -25.46 -30.82 -26.42
CA HIS A 2 -24.18 -30.15 -26.65
C HIS A 2 -24.21 -28.61 -26.59
N MET A 3 -25.33 -27.98 -26.91
CA MET A 3 -25.46 -26.52 -26.99
C MET A 3 -25.49 -25.83 -25.62
N SER A 4 -26.02 -26.47 -24.59
CA SER A 4 -26.06 -25.94 -23.20
C SER A 4 -24.66 -25.89 -22.55
N PHE A 5 -23.80 -26.84 -22.85
CA PHE A 5 -22.42 -26.90 -22.30
C PHE A 5 -21.49 -25.80 -22.87
N SER A 6 -21.69 -25.46 -24.14
CA SER A 6 -20.94 -24.39 -24.83
C SER A 6 -21.29 -23.00 -24.28
N ILE A 7 -22.58 -22.77 -23.97
CA ILE A 7 -23.04 -21.51 -23.40
C ILE A 7 -22.52 -21.34 -21.96
N LEU A 8 -22.56 -22.39 -21.15
CA LEU A 8 -22.04 -22.40 -19.78
C LEU A 8 -20.51 -22.13 -19.70
N ASN A 9 -19.75 -22.65 -20.67
CA ASN A 9 -18.30 -22.41 -20.74
C ASN A 9 -17.98 -20.98 -21.21
N LYS A 10 -18.78 -20.44 -22.10
CA LYS A 10 -18.65 -19.06 -22.60
C LYS A 10 -18.99 -18.02 -21.52
N THR A 11 -20.02 -18.27 -20.71
CA THR A 11 -20.40 -17.40 -19.59
C THR A 11 -19.38 -17.45 -18.45
N LYS A 12 -18.78 -18.61 -18.14
CA LYS A 12 -17.65 -18.72 -17.18
C LYS A 12 -16.44 -17.93 -17.64
N GLY A 13 -16.06 -18.04 -18.92
CA GLY A 13 -14.92 -17.26 -19.46
C GLY A 13 -15.16 -15.75 -19.48
N LEU A 14 -16.42 -15.32 -19.68
CA LEU A 14 -16.80 -13.91 -19.65
C LEU A 14 -16.76 -13.35 -18.22
N SER A 15 -17.29 -14.10 -17.25
CA SER A 15 -17.26 -13.71 -15.84
C SER A 15 -15.82 -13.59 -15.31
N GLU A 16 -14.93 -14.51 -15.65
CA GLU A 16 -13.51 -14.43 -15.23
C GLU A 16 -12.79 -13.21 -15.83
N LYS A 17 -13.08 -12.85 -17.08
CA LYS A 17 -12.53 -11.63 -17.69
C LYS A 17 -13.08 -10.38 -17.02
N LEU A 18 -14.37 -10.35 -16.72
CA LEU A 18 -15.02 -9.24 -16.03
C LEU A 18 -14.43 -9.03 -14.61
N PHE A 19 -14.24 -10.11 -13.86
CA PHE A 19 -13.60 -10.05 -12.54
C PHE A 19 -12.15 -9.53 -12.59
N ARG A 20 -11.40 -9.80 -13.64
CA ARG A 20 -10.05 -9.25 -13.82
C ARG A 20 -10.06 -7.76 -14.18
N LEU A 21 -11.06 -7.30 -14.90
CA LEU A 21 -11.21 -5.90 -15.30
C LEU A 21 -11.81 -5.03 -14.19
N LEU A 22 -12.52 -5.64 -13.24
CA LEU A 22 -13.24 -4.93 -12.16
C LEU A 22 -12.36 -3.92 -11.41
N PRO A 23 -11.12 -4.21 -10.96
CA PRO A 23 -10.28 -3.25 -10.26
C PRO A 23 -9.94 -2.02 -11.11
N TYR A 24 -9.73 -2.21 -12.40
CA TYR A 24 -9.42 -1.12 -13.33
C TYR A 24 -10.64 -0.25 -13.62
N ILE A 25 -11.82 -0.88 -13.72
CA ILE A 25 -13.09 -0.16 -13.87
C ILE A 25 -13.37 0.66 -12.61
N LEU A 26 -13.19 0.07 -11.41
CA LEU A 26 -13.36 0.77 -10.13
C LEU A 26 -12.37 1.94 -10.00
N ALA A 27 -11.12 1.75 -10.41
CA ALA A 27 -10.12 2.79 -10.42
C ALA A 27 -10.49 3.95 -11.36
N LEU A 28 -10.98 3.65 -12.56
CA LEU A 28 -11.44 4.65 -13.51
C LEU A 28 -12.65 5.43 -12.97
N LEU A 29 -13.60 4.73 -12.35
CA LEU A 29 -14.77 5.35 -11.71
C LEU A 29 -14.37 6.23 -10.53
N LEU A 30 -13.41 5.79 -9.71
CA LEU A 30 -12.88 6.58 -8.60
C LEU A 30 -12.19 7.85 -9.12
N TRP A 31 -11.34 7.72 -10.13
CA TRP A 31 -10.70 8.88 -10.76
C TRP A 31 -11.73 9.88 -11.30
N ALA A 32 -12.73 9.41 -12.04
CA ALA A 32 -13.77 10.27 -12.60
C ALA A 32 -14.60 10.93 -11.48
N ALA A 33 -15.01 10.18 -10.46
CA ALA A 33 -15.76 10.70 -9.32
C ALA A 33 -14.98 11.79 -8.57
N LEU A 34 -13.71 11.56 -8.28
CA LEU A 34 -12.86 12.55 -7.60
C LEU A 34 -12.59 13.77 -8.48
N SER A 35 -12.40 13.58 -9.78
CA SER A 35 -12.15 14.69 -10.73
C SER A 35 -13.38 15.57 -10.94
N ILE A 36 -14.59 15.02 -10.83
CA ILE A 36 -15.84 15.76 -11.08
C ILE A 36 -16.45 16.27 -9.77
N TYR A 37 -16.65 15.37 -8.80
CA TYR A 37 -17.36 15.68 -7.55
C TYR A 37 -16.43 16.01 -6.38
N GLY A 38 -15.20 15.48 -6.41
CA GLY A 38 -14.23 15.63 -5.32
C GLY A 38 -13.36 16.88 -5.40
N GLN A 39 -13.54 17.76 -6.39
CA GLN A 39 -12.65 18.90 -6.64
C GLN A 39 -12.46 19.80 -5.42
N TYR A 40 -13.55 20.11 -4.74
CA TYR A 40 -13.51 20.98 -3.54
C TYR A 40 -12.70 20.32 -2.42
N TYR A 41 -12.93 19.04 -2.18
CA TYR A 41 -12.20 18.27 -1.17
C TYR A 41 -10.70 18.20 -1.49
N LEU A 42 -10.34 17.86 -2.74
CA LEU A 42 -8.95 17.74 -3.16
C LEU A 42 -8.18 19.06 -3.07
N LYS A 43 -8.79 20.16 -3.50
CA LYS A 43 -8.21 21.51 -3.33
C LYS A 43 -8.04 21.88 -1.87
N LYS A 44 -9.01 21.51 -1.01
CA LYS A 44 -8.91 21.77 0.42
C LYS A 44 -7.78 20.99 1.08
N VAL A 45 -7.54 19.75 0.64
CA VAL A 45 -6.40 18.94 1.10
C VAL A 45 -5.09 19.58 0.66
N GLU A 46 -5.02 20.10 -0.57
CA GLU A 46 -3.85 20.82 -1.07
C GLU A 46 -3.58 22.11 -0.29
N ASP A 47 -4.61 22.96 -0.09
CA ASP A 47 -4.53 24.19 0.70
C ASP A 47 -3.99 23.98 2.13
N LEU A 48 -4.26 22.82 2.73
CA LEU A 48 -3.79 22.44 4.06
C LEU A 48 -2.40 21.81 4.06
N SER A 49 -1.89 21.41 2.89
CA SER A 49 -0.61 20.75 2.72
C SER A 49 0.46 21.76 2.30
N LEU A 50 1.50 21.89 3.09
CA LEU A 50 2.64 22.73 2.77
C LEU A 50 3.86 21.85 2.51
N PHE A 51 4.36 21.89 1.28
CA PHE A 51 5.65 21.31 0.94
C PHE A 51 6.63 22.42 0.55
N LEU A 52 7.77 22.45 1.23
CA LEU A 52 8.85 23.39 0.93
C LEU A 52 10.04 22.63 0.36
N PHE A 53 10.51 23.07 -0.80
CA PHE A 53 11.73 22.51 -1.41
C PHE A 53 12.96 23.15 -0.77
N ASP A 54 13.08 23.00 0.58
CA ASP A 54 14.17 23.54 1.37
C ASP A 54 14.86 22.44 2.18
N SER A 55 16.18 22.59 2.33
CA SER A 55 17.00 21.65 3.08
C SER A 55 16.65 21.61 4.58
N LEU A 56 16.16 22.73 5.13
CA LEU A 56 15.72 22.81 6.52
C LEU A 56 14.46 21.96 6.73
N TYR A 57 13.46 22.12 5.86
CA TYR A 57 12.23 21.33 5.90
C TYR A 57 12.51 19.83 5.84
N LEU A 58 13.38 19.40 4.91
CA LEU A 58 13.74 17.98 4.79
C LEU A 58 14.52 17.46 6.01
N LYS A 59 15.37 18.29 6.63
CA LYS A 59 16.06 17.92 7.87
C LYS A 59 15.10 17.78 9.04
N GLU A 60 14.14 18.68 9.19
CA GLU A 60 13.10 18.59 10.21
C GLU A 60 12.21 17.35 10.00
N ALA A 61 11.80 17.10 8.77
CA ALA A 61 11.07 15.88 8.43
C ALA A 61 11.87 14.61 8.76
N ALA A 62 13.17 14.59 8.51
CA ALA A 62 14.03 13.45 8.82
C ALA A 62 14.24 13.20 10.33
N GLN A 63 13.96 14.18 11.19
CA GLN A 63 14.05 14.02 12.66
C GLN A 63 12.87 13.29 13.26
N THR A 64 11.73 13.23 12.55
CA THR A 64 10.54 12.56 13.02
C THR A 64 10.40 11.18 12.34
N PRO A 65 10.06 10.11 13.08
CA PRO A 65 9.81 8.81 12.47
C PRO A 65 8.70 8.87 11.43
N GLY A 66 9.01 8.45 10.19
CA GLY A 66 8.07 8.53 9.07
C GLY A 66 7.96 9.91 8.41
N GLY A 67 8.67 10.92 8.90
CA GLY A 67 8.56 12.28 8.37
C GLY A 67 9.05 12.41 6.92
N LEU A 68 10.01 11.60 6.49
CA LEU A 68 10.40 11.56 5.07
C LEU A 68 9.28 11.00 4.18
N LEU A 69 8.56 9.97 4.66
CA LEU A 69 7.36 9.48 3.98
C LEU A 69 6.28 10.56 3.92
N GLY A 70 6.08 11.29 5.01
CA GLY A 70 5.19 12.44 5.08
C GLY A 70 5.58 13.54 4.09
N ALA A 71 6.86 13.90 4.02
CA ALA A 71 7.37 14.87 3.04
C ALA A 71 7.11 14.42 1.59
N MET A 72 7.28 13.14 1.27
CA MET A 72 6.90 12.58 -0.04
C MET A 72 5.40 12.67 -0.27
N GLY A 73 4.58 12.39 0.75
CA GLY A 73 3.13 12.57 0.71
C GLY A 73 2.73 14.01 0.41
N SER A 74 3.30 14.97 1.15
CA SER A 74 3.08 16.41 0.96
C SER A 74 3.52 16.89 -0.42
N PHE A 75 4.64 16.38 -0.94
CA PHE A 75 5.08 16.67 -2.32
C PHE A 75 4.03 16.22 -3.34
N LEU A 76 3.51 15.00 -3.23
CA LEU A 76 2.49 14.50 -4.14
C LEU A 76 1.15 15.25 -3.97
N THR A 77 0.85 15.74 -2.78
CA THR A 77 -0.37 16.50 -2.49
C THR A 77 -0.43 17.81 -3.29
N GLN A 78 0.71 18.40 -3.65
CA GLN A 78 0.75 19.60 -4.49
C GLN A 78 0.11 19.41 -5.88
N PHE A 79 0.11 18.17 -6.41
CA PHE A 79 -0.55 17.86 -7.68
C PHE A 79 -2.08 17.93 -7.59
N LEU A 80 -2.65 18.00 -6.37
CA LEU A 80 -4.08 18.21 -6.16
C LEU A 80 -4.53 19.64 -6.51
N TYR A 81 -3.61 20.57 -6.71
CA TYR A 81 -3.89 21.88 -7.29
C TYR A 81 -4.68 21.74 -8.60
N TYR A 82 -4.32 20.72 -9.39
CA TYR A 82 -5.11 20.25 -10.52
C TYR A 82 -5.86 18.98 -10.12
N PRO A 83 -7.13 19.05 -9.66
CA PRO A 83 -7.83 17.91 -9.04
C PRO A 83 -7.84 16.65 -9.90
N TRP A 84 -7.99 16.80 -11.22
CA TRP A 84 -7.96 15.66 -12.15
C TRP A 84 -6.61 14.94 -12.18
N LEU A 85 -5.51 15.70 -12.09
CA LEU A 85 -4.15 15.18 -12.12
C LEU A 85 -3.81 14.49 -10.79
N GLY A 86 -4.09 15.15 -9.67
CA GLY A 86 -3.87 14.57 -8.34
C GLY A 86 -4.71 13.31 -8.13
N ALA A 87 -5.98 13.32 -8.54
CA ALA A 87 -6.83 12.14 -8.52
C ALA A 87 -6.27 11.00 -9.40
N LEU A 88 -5.69 11.33 -10.57
CA LEU A 88 -5.05 10.35 -11.44
C LEU A 88 -3.84 9.71 -10.77
N ILE A 89 -2.95 10.53 -10.20
CA ILE A 89 -1.75 10.05 -9.48
C ILE A 89 -2.17 9.12 -8.35
N TRP A 90 -3.15 9.53 -7.53
CA TRP A 90 -3.62 8.70 -6.42
C TRP A 90 -4.23 7.39 -6.89
N THR A 91 -5.00 7.41 -7.97
CA THR A 91 -5.57 6.21 -8.58
C THR A 91 -4.49 5.26 -9.08
N ILE A 92 -3.40 5.78 -9.67
CA ILE A 92 -2.24 4.98 -10.10
C ILE A 92 -1.56 4.35 -8.88
N VAL A 93 -1.40 5.09 -7.78
CA VAL A 93 -0.85 4.57 -6.53
C VAL A 93 -1.72 3.43 -5.99
N LEU A 94 -3.06 3.58 -5.96
CA LEU A 94 -3.98 2.53 -5.52
C LEU A 94 -3.97 1.29 -6.43
N LEU A 95 -3.84 1.47 -7.76
CA LEU A 95 -3.65 0.35 -8.68
C LEU A 95 -2.32 -0.36 -8.44
N SER A 96 -1.27 0.39 -8.08
CA SER A 96 0.03 -0.19 -7.70
C SER A 96 -0.09 -0.99 -6.41
N VAL A 97 -0.84 -0.50 -5.41
CA VAL A 97 -1.19 -1.25 -4.19
C VAL A 97 -1.84 -2.58 -4.54
N TYR A 98 -2.87 -2.56 -5.40
CA TYR A 98 -3.57 -3.77 -5.85
C TYR A 98 -2.61 -4.77 -6.52
N GLN A 99 -1.83 -4.31 -7.51
CA GLN A 99 -0.93 -5.18 -8.28
C GLN A 99 0.22 -5.74 -7.45
N LEU A 100 0.84 -4.90 -6.60
CA LEU A 100 1.95 -5.33 -5.75
C LEU A 100 1.47 -6.25 -4.63
N THR A 101 0.26 -6.07 -4.10
CA THR A 101 -0.35 -7.00 -3.15
C THR A 101 -0.52 -8.40 -3.76
N ILE A 102 -1.02 -8.50 -5.00
CA ILE A 102 -1.13 -9.80 -5.69
C ILE A 102 0.25 -10.47 -5.81
N LYS A 103 1.27 -9.70 -6.21
CA LYS A 103 2.63 -10.22 -6.39
C LYS A 103 3.31 -10.55 -5.06
N ALA A 104 3.11 -9.73 -4.03
CA ALA A 104 3.73 -9.93 -2.72
C ALA A 104 3.21 -11.20 -2.02
N PHE A 105 1.92 -11.46 -2.10
CA PHE A 105 1.28 -12.60 -1.43
C PHE A 105 1.02 -13.80 -2.35
N ASP A 106 1.49 -13.79 -3.61
CA ASP A 106 1.25 -14.84 -4.62
C ASP A 106 -0.23 -15.25 -4.72
N ILE A 107 -1.12 -14.26 -4.75
CA ILE A 107 -2.56 -14.49 -4.70
C ILE A 107 -3.01 -15.25 -5.96
N PRO A 108 -3.62 -16.43 -5.82
CA PRO A 108 -4.08 -17.21 -6.95
C PRO A 108 -5.19 -16.47 -7.72
N LYS A 109 -5.31 -16.75 -9.02
CA LYS A 109 -6.25 -16.07 -9.93
C LYS A 109 -7.70 -16.04 -9.43
N ARG A 110 -8.12 -17.06 -8.67
CA ARG A 110 -9.48 -17.17 -8.10
C ARG A 110 -9.74 -16.15 -6.97
N LEU A 111 -8.70 -15.70 -6.30
CA LEU A 111 -8.78 -14.81 -5.13
C LEU A 111 -8.26 -13.39 -5.42
N MET A 112 -7.96 -13.07 -6.69
CA MET A 112 -7.42 -11.75 -7.07
C MET A 112 -8.33 -10.58 -6.64
N SER A 113 -9.64 -10.79 -6.58
CA SER A 113 -10.59 -9.77 -6.09
C SER A 113 -10.35 -9.36 -4.64
N LEU A 114 -9.81 -10.27 -3.80
CA LEU A 114 -9.47 -9.95 -2.41
C LEU A 114 -8.30 -8.96 -2.31
N ALA A 115 -7.42 -8.90 -3.32
CA ALA A 115 -6.34 -7.93 -3.35
C ALA A 115 -6.81 -6.47 -3.51
N VAL A 116 -8.09 -6.26 -3.82
CA VAL A 116 -8.71 -4.92 -3.83
C VAL A 116 -8.91 -4.38 -2.40
N ILE A 117 -9.01 -5.27 -1.40
CA ILE A 117 -9.32 -4.89 -0.01
C ILE A 117 -8.35 -3.83 0.55
N PRO A 118 -7.02 -3.98 0.46
CA PRO A 118 -6.09 -2.96 0.96
C PRO A 118 -6.30 -1.60 0.28
N ALA A 119 -6.47 -1.58 -1.03
CA ALA A 119 -6.73 -0.35 -1.77
C ALA A 119 -8.08 0.28 -1.35
N ALA A 120 -9.13 -0.52 -1.18
CA ALA A 120 -10.43 -0.05 -0.72
C ALA A 120 -10.37 0.51 0.71
N LEU A 121 -9.62 -0.15 1.62
CA LEU A 121 -9.41 0.34 2.98
C LEU A 121 -8.66 1.67 3.00
N LEU A 122 -7.66 1.87 2.14
CA LEU A 122 -6.96 3.14 1.99
C LEU A 122 -7.90 4.25 1.49
N VAL A 123 -8.80 3.94 0.54
CA VAL A 123 -9.82 4.89 0.09
C VAL A 123 -10.77 5.25 1.23
N ILE A 124 -11.30 4.26 1.95
CA ILE A 124 -12.21 4.47 3.08
C ILE A 124 -11.52 5.27 4.18
N ALA A 125 -10.27 4.93 4.55
CA ALA A 125 -9.50 5.65 5.53
C ALA A 125 -9.34 7.12 5.14
N ASN A 126 -8.97 7.39 3.89
CA ASN A 126 -8.79 8.74 3.39
C ASN A 126 -10.11 9.55 3.42
N MET A 127 -11.22 8.94 2.99
CA MET A 127 -12.54 9.59 3.02
C MET A 127 -13.07 9.79 4.44
N SER A 128 -12.90 8.81 5.32
CA SER A 128 -13.36 8.86 6.71
C SER A 128 -12.57 9.87 7.55
N LEU A 129 -11.26 9.95 7.33
CA LEU A 129 -10.37 10.87 8.03
C LEU A 129 -10.38 12.27 7.43
N GLY A 130 -11.01 12.47 6.26
CA GLY A 130 -11.10 13.79 5.63
C GLY A 130 -11.67 14.88 6.54
N TYR A 131 -12.61 14.52 7.43
CA TYR A 131 -13.10 15.43 8.46
C TYR A 131 -12.07 15.68 9.57
N GLY A 132 -11.35 14.63 9.99
CA GLY A 132 -10.28 14.74 11.00
C GLY A 132 -9.08 15.55 10.48
N VAL A 133 -8.70 15.38 9.23
CA VAL A 133 -7.64 16.16 8.55
C VAL A 133 -8.00 17.65 8.54
N TYR A 134 -9.27 17.98 8.33
CA TYR A 134 -9.74 19.36 8.37
C TYR A 134 -9.53 20.02 9.74
N ILE A 135 -9.71 19.23 10.83
CA ILE A 135 -9.54 19.71 12.21
C ILE A 135 -8.07 19.65 12.65
N MET A 136 -7.36 18.55 12.35
CA MET A 136 -6.01 18.30 12.87
C MET A 136 -4.89 18.89 12.00
N ARG A 137 -5.19 19.34 10.80
CA ARG A 137 -4.22 19.94 9.85
C ARG A 137 -3.02 19.04 9.56
N GLU A 138 -3.23 17.73 9.40
CA GLU A 138 -2.18 16.81 9.00
C GLU A 138 -2.00 16.82 7.47
N PRO A 139 -0.96 17.50 6.95
CA PRO A 139 -0.84 17.80 5.51
C PRO A 139 -0.50 16.60 4.65
N ASP A 140 0.19 15.61 5.18
CA ASP A 140 0.72 14.44 4.46
C ASP A 140 -0.24 13.26 4.37
N HIS A 141 -1.39 13.37 5.07
CA HIS A 141 -2.37 12.30 5.26
C HIS A 141 -2.88 11.67 3.96
N PHE A 142 -2.97 12.43 2.86
CA PHE A 142 -3.63 11.94 1.65
C PHE A 142 -2.84 10.85 0.93
N PHE A 143 -1.54 11.04 0.71
CA PHE A 143 -0.69 10.10 -0.03
C PHE A 143 0.17 9.20 0.86
N ALA A 144 0.62 9.69 2.02
CA ALA A 144 1.58 8.97 2.87
C ALA A 144 1.12 7.56 3.26
N PRO A 145 -0.14 7.29 3.65
CA PRO A 145 -0.59 5.92 3.97
C PRO A 145 -0.49 4.96 2.78
N SER A 146 -0.82 5.44 1.58
CA SER A 146 -0.76 4.62 0.37
C SER A 146 0.68 4.31 -0.04
N LEU A 147 1.57 5.29 0.04
CA LEU A 147 3.01 5.12 -0.20
C LEU A 147 3.65 4.23 0.88
N GLY A 148 3.28 4.43 2.15
CA GLY A 148 3.74 3.63 3.27
C GLY A 148 3.35 2.16 3.12
N TYR A 149 2.13 1.88 2.69
CA TYR A 149 1.68 0.52 2.39
C TYR A 149 2.51 -0.10 1.24
N LEU A 150 2.76 0.64 0.17
CA LEU A 150 3.62 0.17 -0.94
C LEU A 150 5.03 -0.17 -0.44
N ALA A 151 5.61 0.70 0.39
CA ALA A 151 6.91 0.45 0.99
C ALA A 151 6.88 -0.80 1.89
N ALA A 152 5.82 -1.00 2.69
CA ALA A 152 5.66 -2.16 3.56
C ALA A 152 5.59 -3.51 2.78
N LEU A 153 5.32 -3.49 1.48
CA LEU A 153 5.38 -4.69 0.64
C LEU A 153 6.81 -5.07 0.19
N ILE A 154 7.79 -4.15 0.28
CA ILE A 154 9.17 -4.39 -0.18
C ILE A 154 9.81 -5.60 0.50
N PRO A 155 9.70 -5.81 1.83
CA PRO A 155 10.26 -6.98 2.50
C PRO A 155 9.83 -8.31 1.91
N HIS A 156 8.61 -8.42 1.39
CA HIS A 156 8.10 -9.68 0.78
C HIS A 156 8.90 -10.09 -0.45
N PHE A 157 9.26 -9.11 -1.29
CA PHE A 157 10.04 -9.40 -2.49
C PHE A 157 11.48 -9.80 -2.14
N THR A 158 12.09 -9.10 -1.19
CA THR A 158 13.46 -9.38 -0.76
C THR A 158 13.54 -10.72 -0.03
N PHE A 159 12.53 -11.05 0.78
CA PHE A 159 12.46 -12.31 1.54
C PHE A 159 12.52 -13.56 0.65
N ARG A 160 12.02 -13.47 -0.58
CA ARG A 160 12.05 -14.58 -1.54
C ARG A 160 13.45 -14.88 -2.07
N HIS A 161 14.31 -13.85 -2.13
CA HIS A 161 15.68 -13.99 -2.66
C HIS A 161 16.67 -14.46 -1.58
N VAL A 162 16.38 -14.19 -0.30
CA VAL A 162 17.23 -14.58 0.81
C VAL A 162 16.87 -16.00 1.28
N ARG A 163 17.74 -16.97 1.07
CA ARG A 163 17.51 -18.38 1.44
C ARG A 163 17.93 -18.71 2.87
N SER A 164 18.95 -18.02 3.40
CA SER A 164 19.49 -18.27 4.74
C SER A 164 18.57 -17.72 5.83
N LEU A 165 18.33 -18.48 6.89
CA LEU A 165 17.58 -18.04 8.07
C LEU A 165 18.20 -16.77 8.69
N TRP A 166 19.50 -16.80 8.94
CA TRP A 166 20.23 -15.66 9.50
C TRP A 166 20.18 -14.44 8.59
N GLY A 167 20.30 -14.64 7.26
CA GLY A 167 20.16 -13.57 6.28
C GLY A 167 18.78 -12.91 6.32
N ARG A 168 17.73 -13.70 6.53
CA ARG A 168 16.36 -13.18 6.67
C ARG A 168 16.16 -12.38 7.95
N ILE A 169 16.68 -12.87 9.08
CA ILE A 169 16.63 -12.15 10.36
C ILE A 169 17.41 -10.85 10.25
N LEU A 170 18.65 -10.89 9.75
CA LEU A 170 19.47 -9.70 9.55
C LEU A 170 18.79 -8.67 8.65
N PHE A 171 18.18 -9.12 7.54
CA PHE A 171 17.45 -8.25 6.64
C PHE A 171 16.26 -7.59 7.35
N LEU A 172 15.44 -8.33 8.12
CA LEU A 172 14.33 -7.75 8.87
C LEU A 172 14.81 -6.74 9.90
N THR A 173 15.92 -7.03 10.59
CA THR A 173 16.51 -6.11 11.56
C THR A 173 16.95 -4.80 10.90
N ILE A 174 17.69 -4.90 9.80
CA ILE A 174 18.13 -3.71 9.02
C ILE A 174 16.91 -2.96 8.48
N TRP A 175 15.93 -3.68 7.92
CA TRP A 175 14.71 -3.08 7.40
C TRP A 175 13.95 -2.31 8.49
N THR A 176 13.78 -2.90 9.68
CA THR A 176 13.06 -2.25 10.77
C THR A 176 13.84 -1.05 11.31
N ALA A 177 15.13 -1.22 11.57
CA ALA A 177 15.97 -0.18 12.15
C ALA A 177 16.19 1.01 11.20
N ALA A 178 16.48 0.75 9.93
CA ALA A 178 16.69 1.81 8.92
C ALA A 178 15.36 2.31 8.32
N GLY A 179 14.34 1.45 8.27
CA GLY A 179 13.03 1.80 7.73
C GLY A 179 12.19 2.63 8.69
N TYR A 180 12.32 2.45 10.01
CA TYR A 180 11.53 3.18 10.99
C TYR A 180 11.71 4.71 10.91
N PRO A 181 12.91 5.27 10.86
CA PRO A 181 13.09 6.71 10.67
C PRO A 181 12.44 7.24 9.38
N VAL A 182 12.47 6.47 8.31
CA VAL A 182 11.99 6.88 6.98
C VAL A 182 10.49 6.67 6.80
N LEU A 183 9.98 5.49 7.20
CA LEU A 183 8.62 5.01 6.92
C LEU A 183 7.73 5.01 8.16
N GLY A 184 8.26 5.25 9.35
CA GLY A 184 7.52 5.19 10.60
C GLY A 184 6.90 3.81 10.83
N MET A 185 5.64 3.77 11.23
CA MET A 185 4.88 2.55 11.50
C MET A 185 4.78 1.56 10.32
N PHE A 186 4.96 2.03 9.09
CA PHE A 186 4.92 1.16 7.92
C PHE A 186 6.14 0.23 7.82
N ALA A 187 7.28 0.58 8.43
CA ALA A 187 8.42 -0.33 8.55
C ALA A 187 8.05 -1.56 9.41
N PHE A 188 7.36 -1.34 10.54
CA PHE A 188 6.85 -2.42 11.39
C PHE A 188 5.80 -3.27 10.67
N LEU A 189 4.87 -2.63 9.96
CA LEU A 189 3.86 -3.34 9.17
C LEU A 189 4.53 -4.27 8.14
N GLY A 190 5.57 -3.80 7.45
CA GLY A 190 6.35 -4.60 6.52
C GLY A 190 7.05 -5.78 7.19
N THR A 191 7.65 -5.57 8.37
CA THR A 191 8.31 -6.61 9.16
C THR A 191 7.34 -7.68 9.62
N VAL A 192 6.19 -7.29 10.20
CA VAL A 192 5.16 -8.23 10.68
C VAL A 192 4.58 -9.04 9.53
N SER A 193 4.21 -8.37 8.45
CA SER A 193 3.58 -9.05 7.30
C SER A 193 4.56 -10.00 6.59
N ALA A 194 5.84 -9.65 6.45
CA ALA A 194 6.87 -10.53 5.92
C ALA A 194 7.12 -11.73 6.85
N SER A 195 7.13 -11.52 8.15
CA SER A 195 7.27 -12.59 9.15
C SER A 195 6.07 -13.55 9.14
N LEU A 196 4.86 -13.05 8.97
CA LEU A 196 3.65 -13.87 8.81
C LEU A 196 3.70 -14.71 7.53
N THR A 197 4.16 -14.15 6.42
CA THR A 197 4.30 -14.93 5.17
C THR A 197 5.35 -16.03 5.27
N ALA A 198 6.36 -15.85 6.12
CA ALA A 198 7.33 -16.92 6.40
C ALA A 198 6.70 -18.17 7.03
N LEU A 199 5.60 -18.02 7.80
CA LEU A 199 4.87 -19.17 8.39
C LEU A 199 4.18 -20.02 7.32
N THR A 200 3.81 -19.44 6.17
CA THR A 200 3.06 -20.13 5.12
C THR A 200 3.95 -20.69 4.02
N GLN A 201 5.27 -20.39 4.02
CA GLN A 201 6.18 -20.86 2.97
C GLN A 201 6.39 -22.38 3.05
N PRO A 202 6.11 -23.15 1.99
CA PRO A 202 6.44 -24.57 1.93
C PRO A 202 7.96 -24.73 1.81
N GLY A 203 8.53 -25.72 2.54
CA GLY A 203 9.93 -26.13 2.37
C GLY A 203 10.91 -25.69 3.46
N SER A 204 10.53 -24.85 4.42
CA SER A 204 11.36 -24.58 5.60
C SER A 204 10.95 -25.44 6.79
N LEU A 205 11.90 -25.75 7.67
CA LEU A 205 11.63 -26.51 8.90
C LEU A 205 10.66 -25.71 9.78
N ARG A 206 9.75 -26.41 10.49
CA ARG A 206 8.76 -25.77 11.37
C ARG A 206 9.41 -24.85 12.42
N LYS A 207 10.59 -25.23 12.93
CA LYS A 207 11.37 -24.42 13.87
C LYS A 207 11.84 -23.10 13.25
N GLU A 208 12.36 -23.13 12.00
CA GLU A 208 12.83 -21.91 11.31
C GLU A 208 11.70 -20.91 11.07
N ARG A 209 10.52 -21.39 10.65
CA ARG A 209 9.33 -20.55 10.47
C ARG A 209 8.92 -19.85 11.74
N PHE A 210 8.88 -20.61 12.86
CA PHE A 210 8.52 -20.06 14.15
C PHE A 210 9.58 -19.06 14.66
N THR A 211 10.87 -19.35 14.48
CA THR A 211 11.96 -18.43 14.85
C THR A 211 11.89 -17.11 14.07
N LEU A 212 11.61 -17.15 12.78
CA LEU A 212 11.44 -15.95 11.95
C LEU A 212 10.23 -15.12 12.41
N PHE A 213 9.11 -15.77 12.69
CA PHE A 213 7.92 -15.08 13.19
C PHE A 213 8.17 -14.44 14.56
N ALA A 214 8.78 -15.18 15.48
CA ALA A 214 9.11 -14.66 16.81
C ALA A 214 10.11 -13.50 16.73
N SER A 215 11.16 -13.60 15.91
CA SER A 215 12.12 -12.50 15.71
C SER A 215 11.45 -11.24 15.13
N GLY A 216 10.53 -11.39 14.18
CA GLY A 216 9.80 -10.26 13.62
C GLY A 216 8.90 -9.55 14.64
N ILE A 217 8.24 -10.32 15.52
CA ILE A 217 7.44 -9.74 16.61
C ILE A 217 8.34 -9.02 17.63
N ILE A 218 9.45 -9.66 18.04
CA ILE A 218 10.38 -9.05 18.99
C ILE A 218 10.94 -7.73 18.45
N LEU A 219 11.30 -7.67 17.15
CA LEU A 219 11.80 -6.45 16.51
C LEU A 219 10.79 -5.29 16.50
N VAL A 220 9.51 -5.59 16.62
CA VAL A 220 8.45 -4.56 16.66
C VAL A 220 8.14 -4.11 18.08
N LEU A 221 8.43 -4.98 19.08
CA LEU A 221 8.15 -4.70 20.50
C LEU A 221 9.30 -4.02 21.23
N VAL A 222 10.51 -4.07 20.69
CA VAL A 222 11.73 -3.44 21.22
C VAL A 222 11.99 -2.10 20.57
#